data_6f48e541bfe3df5222f3fd46df144b49
#
_entry.id   6f48e541bfe3df5222f3fd46df144b49
#
_cell.length_a   1.000
_cell.length_b   1.000
_cell.length_c   1.000
_cell.angle_alpha   90.00
_cell.angle_beta   90.00
_cell.angle_gamma   90.00
#
_symmetry.space_group_name_H-M   'P 1'
#
loop_
_entity.id
_entity.type
_entity.pdbx_description
1 polymer ?
#
loop_
_entity_poly.entity_id
_entity_poly.type
_entity_poly.pdbx_seq_one_letter_code
_entity_poly.pdbx_strand_id
1 'polypeptide(L)'
;MAMGQGFVQAAEMQLSTLHLAYSVLTDSYLRAEHLLELVGGPSANEHRAVPAEFMEQMFELRERLVDLNGIHDQSRFQDEIEVLLQRADLNLGLGCENLSQPENMVQLREMLNQVAFLRGILRDLDGKFG
;
A
#
# COMPACT_ATOMS: atom_id res chain seq x y z
N MET A 1 -26.20 -5.57 34.55
CA MET A 1 -25.02 -5.52 35.41
C MET A 1 -23.89 -4.75 34.74
N ALA A 2 -23.44 -3.67 35.33
CA ALA A 2 -22.43 -2.76 34.76
C ALA A 2 -21.05 -3.42 34.57
N MET A 3 -20.71 -4.46 35.36
CA MET A 3 -19.41 -5.13 35.27
C MET A 3 -19.24 -6.00 34.02
N GLY A 4 -20.31 -6.54 33.43
CA GLY A 4 -20.26 -7.37 32.24
C GLY A 4 -19.95 -6.59 30.98
N GLN A 5 -20.49 -5.37 30.83
CA GLN A 5 -20.25 -4.52 29.67
C GLN A 5 -18.82 -3.99 29.60
N GLY A 6 -18.25 -3.58 30.74
CA GLY A 6 -16.88 -3.11 30.79
C GLY A 6 -15.87 -4.20 30.41
N PHE A 7 -16.11 -5.44 30.83
CA PHE A 7 -15.24 -6.56 30.46
C PHE A 7 -15.30 -6.88 28.97
N VAL A 8 -16.51 -6.88 28.38
CA VAL A 8 -16.67 -7.13 26.93
C VAL A 8 -15.98 -6.06 26.10
N GLN A 9 -16.11 -4.77 26.46
CA GLN A 9 -15.43 -3.68 25.77
C GLN A 9 -13.91 -3.81 25.86
N ALA A 10 -13.36 -4.15 27.01
CA ALA A 10 -11.92 -4.35 27.17
C ALA A 10 -11.42 -5.53 26.31
N ALA A 11 -12.18 -6.63 26.24
CA ALA A 11 -11.84 -7.78 25.40
C ALA A 11 -11.86 -7.41 23.90
N GLU A 12 -12.87 -6.64 23.46
CA GLU A 12 -12.97 -6.16 22.08
C GLU A 12 -11.81 -5.26 21.71
N MET A 13 -11.41 -4.33 22.61
CA MET A 13 -10.26 -3.46 22.38
C MET A 13 -8.96 -4.24 22.26
N GLN A 14 -8.73 -5.25 23.09
CA GLN A 14 -7.56 -6.11 23.01
C GLN A 14 -7.54 -6.90 21.70
N LEU A 15 -8.69 -7.43 21.28
CA LEU A 15 -8.80 -8.16 20.03
C LEU A 15 -8.49 -7.27 18.84
N SER A 16 -9.01 -6.03 18.81
CA SER A 16 -8.72 -5.05 17.77
C SER A 16 -7.23 -4.72 17.69
N THR A 17 -6.58 -4.57 18.85
CA THR A 17 -5.13 -4.31 18.93
C THR A 17 -4.33 -5.49 18.37
N LEU A 18 -4.73 -6.73 18.69
CA LEU A 18 -4.08 -7.94 18.16
C LEU A 18 -4.26 -8.05 16.64
N HIS A 19 -5.45 -7.76 16.12
CA HIS A 19 -5.71 -7.75 14.68
C HIS A 19 -4.86 -6.71 13.97
N LEU A 20 -4.73 -5.51 14.52
CA LEU A 20 -3.88 -4.47 13.95
C LEU A 20 -2.42 -4.89 13.94
N ALA A 21 -1.91 -5.44 15.05
CA ALA A 21 -0.53 -5.90 15.14
C ALA A 21 -0.26 -7.02 14.13
N TYR A 22 -1.18 -7.97 13.96
CA TYR A 22 -1.07 -9.04 12.97
C TYR A 22 -1.04 -8.47 11.55
N SER A 23 -1.90 -7.51 11.24
CA SER A 23 -1.94 -6.86 9.91
C SER A 23 -0.63 -6.16 9.59
N VAL A 24 -0.03 -5.44 10.54
CA VAL A 24 1.27 -4.78 10.37
C VAL A 24 2.38 -5.78 10.09
N LEU A 25 2.36 -6.95 10.76
CA LEU A 25 3.38 -7.98 10.60
C LEU A 25 3.26 -8.75 9.28
N THR A 26 2.02 -8.94 8.78
CA THR A 26 1.77 -9.76 7.58
C THR A 26 1.67 -8.96 6.29
N ASP A 27 1.35 -7.68 6.34
CA ASP A 27 1.24 -6.80 5.17
C ASP A 27 2.52 -5.98 5.02
N SER A 28 3.22 -6.19 3.91
CA SER A 28 4.49 -5.50 3.62
C SER A 28 4.33 -3.98 3.60
N TYR A 29 3.22 -3.50 3.07
CA TYR A 29 2.93 -2.07 2.98
C TYR A 29 2.75 -1.46 4.38
N LEU A 30 1.90 -2.06 5.20
CA LEU A 30 1.64 -1.58 6.56
C LEU A 30 2.89 -1.65 7.43
N ARG A 31 3.69 -2.71 7.28
CA ARG A 31 4.96 -2.84 7.99
C ARG A 31 5.94 -1.75 7.62
N ALA A 32 6.09 -1.46 6.32
CA ALA A 32 6.98 -0.40 5.85
C ALA A 32 6.51 0.98 6.32
N GLU A 33 5.21 1.26 6.28
CA GLU A 33 4.63 2.49 6.82
C GLU A 33 4.95 2.64 8.32
N HIS A 34 4.76 1.58 9.07
CA HIS A 34 5.01 1.59 10.51
C HIS A 34 6.48 1.82 10.83
N LEU A 35 7.39 1.13 10.13
CA LEU A 35 8.82 1.31 10.31
C LEU A 35 9.26 2.73 9.97
N LEU A 36 8.75 3.28 8.88
CA LEU A 36 9.08 4.64 8.46
C LEU A 36 8.61 5.67 9.50
N GLU A 37 7.43 5.49 10.05
CA GLU A 37 6.90 6.33 11.13
C GLU A 37 7.79 6.23 12.39
N LEU A 38 8.19 5.02 12.78
CA LEU A 38 9.03 4.79 13.96
C LEU A 38 10.38 5.50 13.87
N VAL A 39 10.97 5.57 12.68
CA VAL A 39 12.26 6.25 12.48
C VAL A 39 12.12 7.73 12.19
N GLY A 40 10.90 8.27 12.19
CA GLY A 40 10.64 9.69 11.98
C GLY A 40 10.74 10.13 10.52
N GLY A 41 10.56 9.21 9.56
CA GLY A 41 10.57 9.52 8.14
C GLY A 41 9.31 10.26 7.68
N PRO A 42 9.32 10.76 6.43
CA PRO A 42 8.21 11.57 5.92
C PRO A 42 6.92 10.77 5.75
N SER A 43 5.78 11.40 6.07
CA SER A 43 4.46 10.85 5.79
C SER A 43 4.10 11.02 4.31
N ALA A 44 3.02 10.37 3.87
CA ALA A 44 2.51 10.53 2.51
C ALA A 44 2.12 11.98 2.21
N ASN A 45 1.63 12.72 3.20
CA ASN A 45 1.27 14.13 3.03
C ASN A 45 2.49 15.05 2.92
N GLU A 46 3.58 14.69 3.58
CA GLU A 46 4.81 15.47 3.56
C GLU A 46 5.62 15.26 2.28
N HIS A 47 5.57 14.04 1.72
CA HIS A 47 6.31 13.70 0.51
C HIS A 47 5.46 12.77 -0.38
N ARG A 48 4.86 13.34 -1.43
CA ARG A 48 3.94 12.63 -2.35
C ARG A 48 4.62 12.18 -3.63
N ALA A 49 5.88 12.48 -3.81
CA ALA A 49 6.58 12.23 -5.06
C ALA A 49 6.76 10.73 -5.34
N VAL A 50 6.85 10.42 -6.61
CA VAL A 50 7.30 9.13 -7.15
C VAL A 50 8.30 9.43 -8.26
N PRO A 51 9.15 8.45 -8.65
CA PRO A 51 10.06 8.66 -9.78
C PRO A 51 9.30 9.04 -11.06
N ALA A 52 9.91 9.92 -11.89
CA ALA A 52 9.27 10.43 -13.11
C ALA A 52 8.89 9.28 -14.07
N GLU A 53 9.75 8.28 -14.22
CA GLU A 53 9.48 7.12 -15.06
C GLU A 53 8.26 6.33 -14.59
N PHE A 54 8.11 6.19 -13.29
CA PHE A 54 6.95 5.54 -12.71
C PHE A 54 5.68 6.33 -13.00
N MET A 55 5.73 7.66 -12.89
CA MET A 55 4.57 8.52 -13.17
C MET A 55 4.13 8.39 -14.64
N GLU A 56 5.06 8.35 -15.58
CA GLU A 56 4.75 8.13 -17.00
C GLU A 56 4.05 6.79 -17.20
N GLN A 57 4.56 5.75 -16.58
CA GLN A 57 3.95 4.41 -16.63
C GLN A 57 2.52 4.42 -16.06
N MET A 58 2.29 5.15 -14.98
CA MET A 58 0.96 5.26 -14.38
C MET A 58 -0.02 5.99 -15.29
N PHE A 59 0.42 7.04 -15.99
CA PHE A 59 -0.42 7.72 -16.97
C PHE A 59 -0.83 6.78 -18.12
N GLU A 60 0.11 6.00 -18.64
CA GLU A 60 -0.17 5.01 -19.69
C GLU A 60 -1.18 3.97 -19.20
N LEU A 61 -1.00 3.46 -17.99
CA LEU A 61 -1.92 2.48 -17.40
C LEU A 61 -3.31 3.07 -17.20
N ARG A 62 -3.41 4.32 -16.78
CA ARG A 62 -4.69 5.02 -16.62
C ARG A 62 -5.41 5.21 -17.95
N GLU A 63 -4.69 5.56 -19.00
CA GLU A 63 -5.27 5.65 -20.36
C GLU A 63 -5.79 4.30 -20.83
N ARG A 64 -5.02 3.24 -20.64
CA ARG A 64 -5.43 1.88 -21.00
C ARG A 64 -6.65 1.43 -20.20
N LEU A 65 -6.75 1.80 -18.93
CA LEU A 65 -7.90 1.48 -18.09
C LEU A 65 -9.19 2.03 -18.66
N VAL A 66 -9.16 3.25 -19.18
CA VAL A 66 -10.33 3.89 -19.81
C VAL A 66 -10.79 3.11 -21.05
N ASP A 67 -9.86 2.58 -21.83
CA ASP A 67 -10.14 1.93 -23.11
C ASP A 67 -10.42 0.43 -23.01
N LEU A 68 -10.35 -0.14 -21.80
CA LEU A 68 -10.59 -1.58 -21.61
C LEU A 68 -12.02 -1.99 -21.98
N ASN A 69 -12.14 -3.06 -22.75
CA ASN A 69 -13.40 -3.66 -23.16
C ASN A 69 -13.39 -5.17 -22.90
N GLY A 70 -14.40 -5.65 -22.17
CA GLY A 70 -14.64 -7.06 -21.97
C GLY A 70 -13.74 -7.74 -20.95
N ILE A 71 -14.08 -8.98 -20.65
CA ILE A 71 -13.47 -9.77 -19.58
C ILE A 71 -11.99 -10.11 -19.87
N HIS A 72 -11.65 -10.37 -21.13
CA HIS A 72 -10.28 -10.73 -21.50
C HIS A 72 -9.32 -9.57 -21.28
N ASP A 73 -9.70 -8.35 -21.67
CA ASP A 73 -8.90 -7.17 -21.47
C ASP A 73 -8.77 -6.85 -19.98
N GLN A 74 -9.86 -6.97 -19.23
CA GLN A 74 -9.86 -6.76 -17.78
C GLN A 74 -8.91 -7.73 -17.08
N SER A 75 -9.01 -9.01 -17.39
CA SER A 75 -8.18 -10.05 -16.75
C SER A 75 -6.69 -9.84 -17.05
N ARG A 76 -6.37 -9.54 -18.30
CA ARG A 76 -4.99 -9.31 -18.74
C ARG A 76 -4.40 -8.07 -18.07
N PHE A 77 -5.18 -7.00 -18.00
CA PHE A 77 -4.77 -5.77 -17.34
C PHE A 77 -4.55 -5.98 -15.83
N GLN A 78 -5.48 -6.69 -15.18
CA GLN A 78 -5.37 -7.02 -13.76
C GLN A 78 -4.10 -7.83 -13.47
N ASP A 79 -3.81 -8.84 -14.28
CA ASP A 79 -2.60 -9.64 -14.11
C ASP A 79 -1.33 -8.78 -14.23
N GLU A 80 -1.32 -7.86 -15.18
CA GLU A 80 -0.21 -6.94 -15.40
C GLU A 80 0.03 -6.04 -14.18
N ILE A 81 -1.04 -5.49 -13.61
CA ILE A 81 -0.95 -4.65 -12.41
C ILE A 81 -0.49 -5.49 -11.20
N GLU A 82 -0.98 -6.71 -11.06
CA GLU A 82 -0.58 -7.60 -9.96
C GLU A 82 0.91 -7.94 -10.02
N VAL A 83 1.47 -8.13 -11.21
CA VAL A 83 2.93 -8.34 -11.36
C VAL A 83 3.70 -7.10 -10.90
N LEU A 84 3.25 -5.91 -11.28
CA LEU A 84 3.88 -4.67 -10.84
C LEU A 84 3.80 -4.49 -9.32
N LEU A 85 2.66 -4.85 -8.72
CA LEU A 85 2.49 -4.83 -7.26
C LEU A 85 3.43 -5.80 -6.56
N GLN A 86 3.58 -7.01 -7.08
CA GLN A 86 4.50 -7.99 -6.49
C GLN A 86 5.93 -7.47 -6.48
N ARG A 87 6.38 -6.85 -7.57
CA ARG A 87 7.71 -6.22 -7.64
C ARG A 87 7.85 -5.08 -6.64
N ALA A 88 6.82 -4.24 -6.54
CA ALA A 88 6.82 -3.11 -5.61
C ALA A 88 6.88 -3.61 -4.16
N ASP A 89 6.14 -4.67 -3.81
CA ASP A 89 6.18 -5.27 -2.47
C ASP A 89 7.56 -5.84 -2.13
N LEU A 90 8.21 -6.49 -3.09
CA LEU A 90 9.59 -6.97 -2.89
C LEU A 90 10.55 -5.81 -2.64
N ASN A 91 10.40 -4.72 -3.40
CA ASN A 91 11.21 -3.52 -3.21
C ASN A 91 10.99 -2.88 -1.84
N LEU A 92 9.77 -2.92 -1.31
CA LEU A 92 9.50 -2.44 0.04
C LEU A 92 10.34 -3.17 1.09
N GLY A 93 10.45 -4.51 0.97
CA GLY A 93 11.27 -5.30 1.88
C GLY A 93 12.74 -4.86 1.86
N LEU A 94 13.27 -4.62 0.66
CA LEU A 94 14.65 -4.14 0.50
C LEU A 94 14.80 -2.70 1.00
N GLY A 95 13.80 -1.85 0.76
CA GLY A 95 13.81 -0.46 1.17
C GLY A 95 13.74 -0.25 2.67
N CYS A 96 13.32 -1.25 3.43
CA CYS A 96 13.29 -1.19 4.89
C CYS A 96 14.68 -1.34 5.53
N GLU A 97 15.68 -1.72 4.75
CA GLU A 97 17.05 -1.83 5.22
C GLU A 97 17.70 -0.44 5.30
N ASN A 98 18.55 -0.22 6.30
CA ASN A 98 19.34 1.02 6.46
C ASN A 98 18.51 2.31 6.56
N LEU A 99 17.38 2.28 7.26
CA LEU A 99 16.54 3.46 7.46
C LEU A 99 17.15 4.54 8.36
N SER A 100 18.36 4.33 8.87
CA SER A 100 19.07 5.35 9.66
C SER A 100 19.48 6.57 8.84
N GLN A 101 19.52 6.46 7.52
CA GLN A 101 19.89 7.57 6.64
C GLN A 101 18.65 8.25 6.06
N PRO A 102 18.58 9.62 6.10
CA PRO A 102 17.40 10.34 5.60
C PRO A 102 17.06 10.05 4.14
N GLU A 103 18.07 9.81 3.30
CA GLU A 103 17.87 9.50 1.88
C GLU A 103 17.10 8.19 1.70
N ASN A 104 17.40 7.19 2.53
CA ASN A 104 16.72 5.90 2.48
C ASN A 104 15.28 5.99 2.98
N MET A 105 15.02 6.89 3.93
CA MET A 105 13.65 7.16 4.39
C MET A 105 12.79 7.75 3.27
N VAL A 106 13.33 8.70 2.50
CA VAL A 106 12.65 9.31 1.37
C VAL A 106 12.40 8.27 0.28
N GLN A 107 13.39 7.43 -0.03
CA GLN A 107 13.23 6.36 -1.01
C GLN A 107 12.13 5.38 -0.61
N LEU A 108 12.09 4.97 0.66
CA LEU A 108 11.04 4.10 1.15
C LEU A 108 9.66 4.76 1.03
N ARG A 109 9.56 6.06 1.34
CA ARG A 109 8.31 6.81 1.15
C ARG A 109 7.85 6.78 -0.31
N GLU A 110 8.76 6.99 -1.24
CA GLU A 110 8.44 6.94 -2.67
C GLU A 110 8.01 5.54 -3.12
N MET A 111 8.64 4.49 -2.59
CA MET A 111 8.23 3.10 -2.84
C MET A 111 6.81 2.83 -2.31
N LEU A 112 6.49 3.33 -1.13
CA LEU A 112 5.14 3.23 -0.56
C LEU A 112 4.12 3.98 -1.43
N ASN A 113 4.48 5.14 -1.94
CA ASN A 113 3.63 5.91 -2.84
C ASN A 113 3.35 5.13 -4.14
N GLN A 114 4.35 4.42 -4.67
CA GLN A 114 4.17 3.59 -5.86
C GLN A 114 3.15 2.46 -5.63
N VAL A 115 3.25 1.77 -4.48
CA VAL A 115 2.28 0.73 -4.12
C VAL A 115 0.87 1.32 -4.00
N ALA A 116 0.74 2.48 -3.38
CA ALA A 116 -0.55 3.15 -3.24
C ALA A 116 -1.17 3.50 -4.60
N PHE A 117 -0.38 3.97 -5.56
CA PHE A 117 -0.84 4.24 -6.93
C PHE A 117 -1.35 2.97 -7.62
N LEU A 118 -0.59 1.88 -7.53
CA LEU A 118 -0.96 0.62 -8.16
C LEU A 118 -2.23 0.03 -7.54
N ARG A 119 -2.36 0.09 -6.23
CA ARG A 119 -3.59 -0.33 -5.53
C ARG A 119 -4.79 0.52 -5.94
N GLY A 120 -4.57 1.82 -6.17
CA GLY A 120 -5.58 2.73 -6.67
C GLY A 120 -6.10 2.33 -8.05
N ILE A 121 -5.20 1.92 -8.95
CA ILE A 121 -5.58 1.45 -10.30
C ILE A 121 -6.41 0.18 -10.20
N LEU A 122 -6.04 -0.78 -9.36
CA LEU A 122 -6.83 -2.00 -9.17
C LEU A 122 -8.23 -1.69 -8.62
N ARG A 123 -8.32 -0.78 -7.67
CA ARG A 123 -9.60 -0.36 -7.12
C ARG A 123 -10.49 0.27 -8.20
N ASP A 124 -9.92 1.12 -9.06
CA ASP A 124 -10.65 1.77 -10.14
C ASP A 124 -11.04 0.76 -11.22
N LEU A 125 -10.23 -0.26 -11.46
CA LEU A 125 -10.57 -1.38 -12.34
C LEU A 125 -11.79 -2.13 -11.82
N ASP A 126 -11.82 -2.47 -10.53
CA ASP A 126 -12.95 -3.12 -9.90
C ASP A 126 -14.22 -2.24 -10.01
N GLY A 127 -14.08 -0.95 -9.80
CA GLY A 127 -15.19 -0.01 -9.92
C GLY A 127 -15.76 0.10 -11.34
N LYS A 128 -14.91 -0.09 -12.37
CA LYS A 128 -15.35 -0.03 -13.76
C LYS A 128 -16.15 -1.28 -14.17
N PHE A 129 -15.75 -2.46 -13.70
CA PHE A 129 -16.31 -3.76 -14.13
C PHE A 129 -17.13 -4.47 -13.04
N GLY A 130 -17.06 -3.99 -11.83
CA GLY A 130 -17.84 -4.51 -10.71
C GLY A 130 -19.17 -3.81 -10.59
#